data_c23d122335c060e86c3f927923f131df
#
_entry.id   c23d122335c060e86c3f927923f131df
#
_cell.length_a   1.000
_cell.length_b   1.000
_cell.length_c   1.000
_cell.angle_alpha   90.00
_cell.angle_beta   90.00
_cell.angle_gamma   90.00
#
_symmetry.space_group_name_H-M   'P 1'
#
loop_
_entity.id
_entity.type
_entity.pdbx_description
1 polymer ?
#
loop_
_entity_poly.entity_id
_entity_poly.type
_entity_poly.pdbx_seq_one_letter_code
_entity_poly.pdbx_strand_id
1 'polypeptide(L)'
;MAIDSRALGPSPSGAAPPAQPLRRSPSGATRHLPTSGEEVKAIAKPNPGILVLLRHGESTWNLENLFTGWTDVPLSDRGVQEAVDAGRLMKEARLRPGVVHESLLLRAIQTTQLALAKMEMSWVPVKRSWRLNERHYGALQGLNKKQTADQYGEDKVKLWRRSYDVRPPGLEPSDERHPLHDPRYSTLPPELLPSTECLKDVVERMLPYWYDAIVPDLHLNACVLVSAHGNSLRALVKHLDGLDDQEVVELNIPTGVPRMYELDGDLRPRSWRYLGDPDEVARRAAAVKAQASGSKSSST
;
A
#
# COMPACT_ATOMS: atom_id res chain seq x y z
N MET A 1 58.57 -10.49 12.68
CA MET A 1 58.26 -10.20 14.09
C MET A 1 57.09 -11.08 14.49
N ALA A 2 57.34 -12.08 15.29
CA ALA A 2 56.39 -13.07 15.80
C ALA A 2 55.64 -12.46 16.98
N ILE A 3 54.30 -12.63 17.06
CA ILE A 3 53.52 -12.32 18.24
C ILE A 3 52.83 -13.60 18.73
N ASP A 4 53.12 -13.84 19.97
CA ASP A 4 53.00 -14.93 20.90
C ASP A 4 51.54 -15.40 21.12
N SER A 5 51.34 -16.71 21.05
CA SER A 5 50.09 -17.40 21.42
C SER A 5 50.15 -17.75 22.91
N ARG A 6 49.31 -17.11 23.74
CA ARG A 6 49.07 -17.57 25.11
C ARG A 6 47.66 -18.08 25.29
N ALA A 7 47.62 -19.31 25.70
CA ALA A 7 46.47 -20.11 26.09
C ALA A 7 45.62 -19.48 27.21
N LEU A 8 44.30 -19.49 27.05
CA LEU A 8 43.35 -19.31 28.14
C LEU A 8 42.83 -20.69 28.57
N GLY A 9 43.06 -21.03 29.81
CA GLY A 9 42.64 -22.26 30.46
C GLY A 9 41.14 -22.32 30.74
N PRO A 10 40.60 -23.51 31.09
CA PRO A 10 39.16 -23.73 31.21
C PRO A 10 38.59 -23.16 32.52
N SER A 11 37.43 -22.53 32.43
CA SER A 11 36.62 -22.06 33.56
C SER A 11 35.95 -23.22 34.29
N PRO A 12 35.77 -23.16 35.63
CA PRO A 12 35.20 -24.27 36.40
C PRO A 12 33.67 -24.37 36.25
N SER A 13 33.20 -25.61 36.18
CA SER A 13 31.79 -26.00 36.18
C SER A 13 31.11 -25.63 37.50
N GLY A 14 30.17 -24.67 37.45
CA GLY A 14 29.26 -24.39 38.55
C GLY A 14 28.06 -25.34 38.52
N ALA A 15 27.97 -26.15 39.57
CA ALA A 15 26.82 -27.06 39.78
C ALA A 15 25.55 -26.28 40.07
N ALA A 16 24.45 -26.66 39.43
CA ALA A 16 23.13 -26.13 39.68
C ALA A 16 22.59 -26.53 41.07
N PRO A 17 21.91 -25.67 41.82
CA PRO A 17 21.32 -26.02 43.13
C PRO A 17 20.13 -26.97 42.96
N PRO A 18 19.82 -27.82 43.96
CA PRO A 18 18.75 -28.81 43.90
C PRO A 18 17.37 -28.16 43.93
N ALA A 19 16.44 -28.71 43.14
CA ALA A 19 15.04 -28.30 43.06
C ALA A 19 14.33 -28.48 44.41
N GLN A 20 13.68 -27.45 44.90
CA GLN A 20 12.79 -27.49 46.06
C GLN A 20 11.48 -28.19 45.72
N PRO A 21 10.88 -28.99 46.63
CA PRO A 21 9.63 -29.67 46.38
C PRO A 21 8.44 -28.68 46.39
N LEU A 22 7.59 -28.78 45.40
CA LEU A 22 6.34 -28.05 45.27
C LEU A 22 5.43 -28.32 46.47
N ARG A 23 5.12 -27.30 47.26
CA ARG A 23 4.09 -27.34 48.32
C ARG A 23 2.72 -27.54 47.66
N ARG A 24 2.03 -28.59 48.01
CA ARG A 24 0.61 -28.82 47.65
C ARG A 24 -0.23 -27.84 48.46
N SER A 25 -1.01 -27.01 47.77
CA SER A 25 -2.08 -26.19 48.36
C SER A 25 -3.31 -27.05 48.63
N PRO A 26 -4.05 -26.81 49.71
CA PRO A 26 -5.23 -27.58 50.07
C PRO A 26 -6.38 -27.34 49.08
N SER A 27 -7.03 -28.45 48.71
CA SER A 27 -8.27 -28.51 47.96
C SER A 27 -9.43 -27.84 48.70
N GLY A 28 -10.27 -27.14 48.00
CA GLY A 28 -11.60 -26.81 48.48
C GLY A 28 -12.02 -25.35 48.35
N ALA A 29 -12.17 -24.90 47.09
CA ALA A 29 -13.10 -23.80 46.81
C ALA A 29 -13.78 -24.14 45.50
N THR A 30 -14.98 -24.70 45.60
CA THR A 30 -15.96 -24.79 44.52
C THR A 30 -16.23 -23.38 44.02
N ARG A 31 -15.64 -23.04 42.87
CA ARG A 31 -16.05 -21.84 42.12
C ARG A 31 -17.46 -22.09 41.59
N HIS A 32 -18.43 -21.45 42.19
CA HIS A 32 -19.75 -21.28 41.60
C HIS A 32 -19.54 -20.59 40.23
N LEU A 33 -19.87 -21.29 39.15
CA LEU A 33 -20.11 -20.67 37.85
C LEU A 33 -21.38 -19.83 38.02
N PRO A 34 -21.41 -18.56 37.66
CA PRO A 34 -22.63 -17.78 37.67
C PRO A 34 -23.58 -18.36 36.63
N THR A 35 -24.68 -18.89 37.13
CA THR A 35 -25.84 -19.31 36.34
C THR A 35 -26.61 -18.06 35.93
N SER A 36 -26.83 -17.92 34.66
CA SER A 36 -27.91 -17.24 33.95
C SER A 36 -28.11 -15.73 34.21
N GLY A 37 -27.97 -14.97 33.15
CA GLY A 37 -28.67 -13.69 33.01
C GLY A 37 -27.83 -12.42 32.98
N GLU A 38 -26.53 -12.49 32.89
CA GLU A 38 -25.81 -11.31 32.40
C GLU A 38 -26.00 -11.23 30.85
N GLU A 39 -26.87 -10.30 30.46
CA GLU A 39 -26.90 -9.83 29.08
C GLU A 39 -25.44 -9.61 28.64
N VAL A 40 -24.96 -10.42 27.72
CA VAL A 40 -23.76 -10.11 26.97
C VAL A 40 -24.05 -8.75 26.33
N LYS A 41 -23.59 -7.66 26.98
CA LYS A 41 -23.62 -6.34 26.37
C LYS A 41 -23.07 -6.52 24.98
N ALA A 42 -23.95 -6.40 23.99
CA ALA A 42 -23.55 -6.41 22.58
C ALA A 42 -22.35 -5.48 22.48
N ILE A 43 -21.20 -6.02 22.12
CA ILE A 43 -19.99 -5.23 21.89
C ILE A 43 -20.43 -4.17 20.91
N ALA A 44 -20.49 -2.92 21.37
CA ALA A 44 -20.89 -1.81 20.52
C ALA A 44 -20.04 -1.91 19.26
N LYS A 45 -20.70 -2.02 18.09
CA LYS A 45 -19.99 -2.04 16.79
C LYS A 45 -19.03 -0.84 16.85
N PRO A 46 -17.72 -1.03 16.61
CA PRO A 46 -16.78 0.07 16.68
C PRO A 46 -17.28 1.22 15.81
N ASN A 47 -17.05 2.45 16.28
CA ASN A 47 -17.37 3.65 15.52
C ASN A 47 -16.86 3.50 14.09
N PRO A 48 -17.59 4.03 13.09
CA PRO A 48 -17.18 3.95 11.70
C PRO A 48 -15.72 4.37 11.58
N GLY A 49 -14.90 3.48 11.00
CA GLY A 49 -13.48 3.71 10.83
C GLY A 49 -13.22 4.75 9.74
N ILE A 50 -12.15 5.50 9.87
CA ILE A 50 -11.63 6.35 8.79
C ILE A 50 -10.63 5.54 8.00
N LEU A 51 -10.83 5.46 6.68
CA LEU A 51 -9.86 4.94 5.74
C LEU A 51 -9.29 6.09 4.91
N VAL A 52 -7.97 6.21 4.89
CA VAL A 52 -7.29 7.21 4.06
C VAL A 52 -6.52 6.50 2.96
N LEU A 53 -6.77 6.86 1.72
CA LEU A 53 -6.04 6.38 0.55
C LEU A 53 -5.07 7.48 0.10
N LEU A 54 -3.79 7.15 -0.02
CA LEU A 54 -2.75 8.07 -0.46
C LEU A 54 -1.98 7.46 -1.64
N ARG A 55 -2.11 8.05 -2.81
CA ARG A 55 -1.23 7.73 -3.93
C ARG A 55 0.13 8.38 -3.68
N HIS A 56 1.20 7.63 -3.95
CA HIS A 56 2.57 8.15 -3.87
C HIS A 56 2.72 9.47 -4.63
N GLY A 57 3.63 10.34 -4.19
CA GLY A 57 4.03 11.55 -4.89
C GLY A 57 4.59 11.27 -6.29
N GLU A 58 4.76 12.30 -7.12
CA GLU A 58 5.35 12.14 -8.44
C GLU A 58 6.70 11.41 -8.36
N SER A 59 6.89 10.36 -9.18
CA SER A 59 8.17 9.67 -9.30
C SER A 59 9.00 10.22 -10.45
N THR A 60 10.31 9.96 -10.46
CA THR A 60 11.20 10.33 -11.56
C THR A 60 10.67 9.85 -12.91
N TRP A 61 10.16 8.62 -12.99
CA TRP A 61 9.58 8.08 -14.22
C TRP A 61 8.17 8.63 -14.56
N ASN A 62 7.44 9.17 -13.60
CA ASN A 62 6.25 9.96 -13.92
C ASN A 62 6.64 11.26 -14.63
N LEU A 63 7.69 11.94 -14.16
CA LEU A 63 8.24 13.15 -14.77
C LEU A 63 8.75 12.90 -16.21
N GLU A 64 9.44 11.76 -16.41
CA GLU A 64 9.97 11.34 -17.71
C GLU A 64 8.91 10.73 -18.63
N ASN A 65 7.66 10.60 -18.17
CA ASN A 65 6.55 9.97 -18.89
C ASN A 65 6.82 8.50 -19.30
N LEU A 66 7.49 7.72 -18.44
CA LEU A 66 7.77 6.31 -18.66
C LEU A 66 6.71 5.41 -18.02
N PHE A 67 6.54 4.19 -18.59
CA PHE A 67 5.79 3.12 -17.94
C PHE A 67 6.58 2.59 -16.75
N THR A 68 6.08 2.77 -15.53
CA THR A 68 6.85 2.42 -14.31
C THR A 68 6.57 0.99 -13.86
N GLY A 69 5.33 0.62 -13.66
CA GLY A 69 4.95 -0.69 -13.14
C GLY A 69 5.64 -1.04 -11.82
N TRP A 70 6.29 -2.22 -11.78
CA TRP A 70 7.02 -2.71 -10.61
C TRP A 70 8.48 -2.28 -10.57
N THR A 71 8.97 -1.55 -11.57
CA THR A 71 10.30 -0.94 -11.52
C THR A 71 10.39 0.00 -10.33
N ASP A 72 11.48 -0.14 -9.56
CA ASP A 72 11.65 0.58 -8.31
C ASP A 72 12.38 1.90 -8.55
N VAL A 73 11.63 2.98 -8.55
CA VAL A 73 12.11 4.34 -8.80
C VAL A 73 11.77 5.26 -7.63
N PRO A 74 12.62 6.25 -7.33
CA PRO A 74 12.38 7.21 -6.26
C PRO A 74 11.33 8.25 -6.65
N LEU A 75 10.92 9.05 -5.66
CA LEU A 75 10.18 10.29 -5.89
C LEU A 75 11.05 11.32 -6.63
N SER A 76 10.41 12.18 -7.44
CA SER A 76 11.00 13.43 -7.90
C SER A 76 11.01 14.46 -6.75
N ASP A 77 11.73 15.57 -6.92
CA ASP A 77 11.71 16.67 -5.94
C ASP A 77 10.28 17.17 -5.67
N ARG A 78 9.48 17.27 -6.72
CA ARG A 78 8.05 17.57 -6.60
C ARG A 78 7.30 16.51 -5.82
N GLY A 79 7.58 15.23 -6.08
CA GLY A 79 6.95 14.12 -5.36
C GLY A 79 7.29 14.10 -3.88
N VAL A 80 8.51 14.50 -3.51
CA VAL A 80 8.92 14.69 -2.11
C VAL A 80 8.06 15.78 -1.45
N GLN A 81 7.87 16.94 -2.13
CA GLN A 81 7.02 18.00 -1.62
C GLN A 81 5.55 17.56 -1.52
N GLU A 82 5.04 16.87 -2.54
CA GLU A 82 3.68 16.30 -2.52
C GLU A 82 3.45 15.36 -1.33
N ALA A 83 4.46 14.55 -0.97
CA ALA A 83 4.38 13.66 0.19
C ALA A 83 4.37 14.41 1.52
N VAL A 84 5.19 15.47 1.65
CA VAL A 84 5.19 16.35 2.83
C VAL A 84 3.86 17.10 2.96
N ASP A 85 3.31 17.61 1.86
CA ASP A 85 2.01 18.27 1.83
C ASP A 85 0.87 17.33 2.20
N ALA A 86 0.90 16.08 1.74
CA ALA A 86 -0.06 15.06 2.16
C ALA A 86 -0.06 14.87 3.69
N GLY A 87 1.13 14.80 4.29
CA GLY A 87 1.28 14.73 5.74
C GLY A 87 0.74 15.98 6.45
N ARG A 88 0.99 17.18 5.92
CA ARG A 88 0.43 18.43 6.43
C ARG A 88 -1.10 18.41 6.39
N LEU A 89 -1.70 18.06 5.25
CA LEU A 89 -3.16 17.99 5.09
C LEU A 89 -3.80 16.99 6.05
N MET A 90 -3.20 15.81 6.23
CA MET A 90 -3.68 14.82 7.19
C MET A 90 -3.57 15.31 8.64
N LYS A 91 -2.48 16.01 9.00
CA LYS A 91 -2.29 16.61 10.33
C LYS A 91 -3.32 17.70 10.61
N GLU A 92 -3.58 18.60 9.66
CA GLU A 92 -4.60 19.66 9.73
C GLU A 92 -6.00 19.08 9.87
N ALA A 93 -6.30 17.98 9.18
CA ALA A 93 -7.54 17.21 9.32
C ALA A 93 -7.61 16.40 10.63
N ARG A 94 -6.59 16.47 11.49
CA ARG A 94 -6.48 15.75 12.77
C ARG A 94 -6.58 14.24 12.63
N LEU A 95 -6.17 13.70 11.49
CA LEU A 95 -6.13 12.26 11.26
C LEU A 95 -5.00 11.63 12.08
N ARG A 96 -5.27 10.48 12.68
CA ARG A 96 -4.31 9.72 13.49
C ARG A 96 -4.37 8.25 13.09
N PRO A 97 -3.71 7.86 11.99
CA PRO A 97 -3.66 6.44 11.62
C PRO A 97 -3.03 5.62 12.75
N GLY A 98 -3.69 4.53 13.15
CA GLY A 98 -3.13 3.56 14.08
C GLY A 98 -2.23 2.53 13.40
N VAL A 99 -2.38 2.37 12.07
CA VAL A 99 -1.57 1.51 11.22
C VAL A 99 -1.54 2.03 9.80
N VAL A 100 -0.45 1.75 9.09
CA VAL A 100 -0.32 2.04 7.66
C VAL A 100 -0.13 0.74 6.89
N HIS A 101 -0.84 0.59 5.77
CA HIS A 101 -0.57 -0.42 4.77
C HIS A 101 0.08 0.24 3.56
N GLU A 102 1.22 -0.29 3.11
CA GLU A 102 1.92 0.28 1.95
C GLU A 102 2.45 -0.80 0.99
N SER A 103 2.74 -0.42 -0.24
CA SER A 103 3.36 -1.30 -1.21
C SER A 103 4.84 -1.53 -0.91
N LEU A 104 5.47 -2.47 -1.64
CA LEU A 104 6.91 -2.71 -1.56
C LEU A 104 7.75 -1.74 -2.41
N LEU A 105 7.13 -0.83 -3.16
CA LEU A 105 7.83 0.02 -4.10
C LEU A 105 8.30 1.33 -3.44
N LEU A 106 9.57 1.70 -3.68
CA LEU A 106 10.29 2.78 -3.02
C LEU A 106 9.49 4.09 -2.98
N ARG A 107 8.88 4.51 -4.08
CA ARG A 107 8.10 5.76 -4.15
C ARG A 107 6.92 5.83 -3.18
N ALA A 108 6.26 4.68 -2.91
CA ALA A 108 5.19 4.62 -1.91
C ALA A 108 5.77 4.64 -0.49
N ILE A 109 6.86 3.90 -0.25
CA ILE A 109 7.59 3.87 1.01
C ILE A 109 8.07 5.28 1.38
N GLN A 110 8.73 5.98 0.45
CA GLN A 110 9.19 7.36 0.67
C GLN A 110 8.02 8.30 0.96
N THR A 111 6.90 8.16 0.24
CA THR A 111 5.69 8.96 0.48
C THR A 111 5.16 8.75 1.90
N THR A 112 5.06 7.50 2.33
CA THR A 112 4.63 7.18 3.71
C THR A 112 5.56 7.79 4.75
N GLN A 113 6.87 7.60 4.60
CA GLN A 113 7.87 8.09 5.55
C GLN A 113 7.80 9.61 5.70
N LEU A 114 7.77 10.35 4.58
CA LEU A 114 7.69 11.81 4.57
C LEU A 114 6.36 12.32 5.16
N ALA A 115 5.25 11.69 4.79
CA ALA A 115 3.94 12.07 5.32
C ALA A 115 3.84 11.83 6.83
N LEU A 116 4.26 10.66 7.33
CA LEU A 116 4.26 10.34 8.76
C LEU A 116 5.23 11.23 9.54
N ALA A 117 6.40 11.55 9.00
CA ALA A 117 7.34 12.48 9.62
C ALA A 117 6.71 13.88 9.78
N LYS A 118 6.01 14.38 8.75
CA LYS A 118 5.29 15.66 8.79
C LYS A 118 4.13 15.65 9.80
N MET A 119 3.49 14.50 9.98
CA MET A 119 2.45 14.29 11.00
C MET A 119 3.01 14.13 12.42
N GLU A 120 4.33 13.98 12.59
CA GLU A 120 4.99 13.60 13.87
C GLU A 120 4.53 12.21 14.36
N MET A 121 4.29 11.30 13.42
CA MET A 121 3.74 9.96 13.66
C MET A 121 4.62 8.84 13.07
N SER A 122 5.93 9.04 12.95
CA SER A 122 6.87 8.04 12.41
C SER A 122 6.91 6.72 13.21
N TRP A 123 6.33 6.70 14.41
CA TRP A 123 6.22 5.54 15.28
C TRP A 123 5.09 4.58 14.89
N VAL A 124 4.18 4.99 14.01
CA VAL A 124 3.02 4.17 13.61
C VAL A 124 3.49 2.90 12.90
N PRO A 125 2.94 1.73 13.26
CA PRO A 125 3.25 0.48 12.57
C PRO A 125 2.94 0.53 11.07
N VAL A 126 3.86 0.00 10.25
CA VAL A 126 3.72 -0.06 8.79
C VAL A 126 3.76 -1.51 8.33
N LYS A 127 2.71 -1.96 7.66
CA LYS A 127 2.57 -3.28 7.05
C LYS A 127 2.78 -3.18 5.53
N ARG A 128 3.79 -3.87 5.01
CA ARG A 128 4.12 -3.87 3.58
C ARG A 128 3.54 -5.09 2.87
N SER A 129 2.98 -4.87 1.68
CA SER A 129 2.48 -5.97 0.85
C SER A 129 2.68 -5.70 -0.64
N TRP A 130 3.18 -6.72 -1.37
CA TRP A 130 3.26 -6.70 -2.82
C TRP A 130 1.87 -6.57 -3.48
N ARG A 131 0.82 -7.00 -2.78
CA ARG A 131 -0.56 -6.90 -3.27
C ARG A 131 -1.04 -5.45 -3.42
N LEU A 132 -0.33 -4.50 -2.81
CA LEU A 132 -0.55 -3.07 -2.98
C LEU A 132 0.37 -2.43 -4.04
N ASN A 133 1.26 -3.20 -4.68
CA ASN A 133 2.11 -2.68 -5.76
C ASN A 133 1.28 -2.11 -6.92
N GLU A 134 1.92 -1.25 -7.72
CA GLU A 134 1.33 -0.76 -8.97
C GLU A 134 1.05 -1.92 -9.93
N ARG A 135 0.20 -1.71 -10.92
CA ARG A 135 -0.03 -2.64 -12.00
C ARG A 135 1.28 -2.93 -12.73
N HIS A 136 1.56 -4.19 -12.99
CA HIS A 136 2.72 -4.62 -13.76
C HIS A 136 2.49 -4.38 -15.26
N TYR A 137 3.27 -3.49 -15.86
CA TYR A 137 3.09 -3.13 -17.27
C TYR A 137 3.81 -4.07 -18.25
N GLY A 138 4.33 -5.20 -17.79
CA GLY A 138 5.01 -6.18 -18.64
C GLY A 138 6.19 -5.57 -19.41
N ALA A 139 6.30 -5.93 -20.68
CA ALA A 139 7.37 -5.47 -21.55
C ALA A 139 7.37 -3.95 -21.81
N LEU A 140 6.28 -3.25 -21.47
CA LEU A 140 6.22 -1.79 -21.61
C LEU A 140 7.02 -1.04 -20.52
N GLN A 141 7.40 -1.70 -19.40
CA GLN A 141 8.17 -1.06 -18.34
C GLN A 141 9.47 -0.46 -18.87
N GLY A 142 9.72 0.82 -18.54
CA GLY A 142 10.87 1.60 -19.00
C GLY A 142 10.67 2.29 -20.35
N LEU A 143 9.63 1.96 -21.12
CA LEU A 143 9.35 2.64 -22.38
C LEU A 143 8.67 3.99 -22.16
N ASN A 144 9.00 4.98 -23.01
CA ASN A 144 8.31 6.26 -23.01
C ASN A 144 6.91 6.10 -23.62
N LYS A 145 5.88 6.60 -22.92
CA LYS A 145 4.48 6.40 -23.29
C LYS A 145 4.13 7.00 -24.65
N LYS A 146 4.71 8.16 -25.01
CA LYS A 146 4.48 8.79 -26.31
C LYS A 146 5.15 8.00 -27.43
N GLN A 147 6.43 7.67 -27.27
CA GLN A 147 7.17 6.87 -28.26
C GLN A 147 6.50 5.50 -28.49
N THR A 148 5.98 4.90 -27.40
CA THR A 148 5.22 3.64 -27.49
C THR A 148 3.94 3.82 -28.29
N ALA A 149 3.23 4.95 -28.13
CA ALA A 149 2.04 5.27 -28.91
C ALA A 149 2.38 5.52 -30.38
N ASP A 150 3.49 6.21 -30.66
CA ASP A 150 3.98 6.43 -32.03
C ASP A 150 4.35 5.09 -32.71
N GLN A 151 4.88 4.11 -31.96
CA GLN A 151 5.31 2.80 -32.48
C GLN A 151 4.17 1.79 -32.66
N TYR A 152 3.25 1.69 -31.68
CA TYR A 152 2.21 0.65 -31.64
C TYR A 152 0.82 1.15 -32.02
N GLY A 153 0.66 2.46 -32.22
CA GLY A 153 -0.60 3.14 -32.42
C GLY A 153 -1.26 3.61 -31.11
N GLU A 154 -1.83 4.81 -31.12
CA GLU A 154 -2.43 5.43 -29.92
C GLU A 154 -3.56 4.59 -29.33
N ASP A 155 -4.46 4.03 -30.18
CA ASP A 155 -5.60 3.23 -29.73
C ASP A 155 -5.16 1.97 -28.98
N LYS A 156 -4.13 1.28 -29.48
CA LYS A 156 -3.61 0.07 -28.87
C LYS A 156 -2.93 0.37 -27.54
N VAL A 157 -2.13 1.43 -27.47
CA VAL A 157 -1.49 1.86 -26.23
C VAL A 157 -2.52 2.39 -25.21
N LYS A 158 -3.54 3.09 -25.69
CA LYS A 158 -4.69 3.51 -24.86
C LYS A 158 -5.42 2.31 -24.29
N LEU A 159 -5.66 1.26 -25.09
CA LEU A 159 -6.26 0.01 -24.64
C LEU A 159 -5.42 -0.66 -23.55
N TRP A 160 -4.12 -0.84 -23.74
CA TRP A 160 -3.22 -1.39 -22.74
C TRP A 160 -3.16 -0.56 -21.44
N ARG A 161 -3.34 0.74 -21.53
CA ARG A 161 -3.24 1.65 -20.38
C ARG A 161 -4.53 1.78 -19.60
N ARG A 162 -5.67 1.67 -20.26
CA ARG A 162 -6.97 2.06 -19.74
C ARG A 162 -7.98 0.93 -19.64
N SER A 163 -7.91 -0.11 -20.48
CA SER A 163 -8.84 -1.22 -20.39
C SER A 163 -8.81 -1.88 -19.01
N TYR A 164 -9.97 -2.36 -18.60
CA TYR A 164 -10.13 -3.11 -17.36
C TYR A 164 -9.46 -4.48 -17.43
N ASP A 165 -9.58 -5.18 -18.55
CA ASP A 165 -9.26 -6.60 -18.73
C ASP A 165 -8.20 -6.91 -19.81
N VAL A 166 -7.72 -5.90 -20.56
CA VAL A 166 -6.67 -6.10 -21.59
C VAL A 166 -5.28 -5.89 -21.00
N ARG A 167 -4.48 -6.94 -21.04
CA ARG A 167 -3.08 -6.92 -20.58
C ARG A 167 -2.15 -6.37 -21.65
N PRO A 168 -1.13 -5.58 -21.29
CA PRO A 168 0.00 -5.29 -22.16
C PRO A 168 0.83 -6.56 -22.43
N PRO A 169 1.77 -6.53 -23.40
CA PRO A 169 2.68 -7.66 -23.64
C PRO A 169 3.45 -8.05 -22.38
N GLY A 170 3.50 -9.35 -22.07
CA GLY A 170 4.20 -9.89 -20.92
C GLY A 170 5.72 -9.83 -21.05
N LEU A 171 6.42 -9.91 -19.92
CA LEU A 171 7.85 -10.21 -19.87
C LEU A 171 8.05 -11.73 -19.96
N GLU A 172 9.08 -12.16 -20.67
CA GLU A 172 9.54 -13.53 -20.57
C GLU A 172 10.17 -13.78 -19.20
N PRO A 173 10.05 -15.00 -18.63
CA PRO A 173 10.67 -15.32 -17.34
C PRO A 173 12.19 -15.10 -17.30
N SER A 174 12.87 -15.11 -18.44
CA SER A 174 14.31 -14.84 -18.56
C SER A 174 14.67 -13.35 -18.60
N ASP A 175 13.69 -12.45 -18.73
CA ASP A 175 13.93 -11.01 -18.73
C ASP A 175 14.32 -10.56 -17.30
N GLU A 176 15.44 -9.85 -17.17
CA GLU A 176 15.96 -9.39 -15.88
C GLU A 176 14.97 -8.48 -15.08
N ARG A 177 14.02 -7.86 -15.79
CA ARG A 177 12.96 -7.03 -15.19
C ARG A 177 11.81 -7.87 -14.63
N HIS A 178 11.80 -9.21 -14.89
CA HIS A 178 10.75 -10.07 -14.38
C HIS A 178 10.86 -10.18 -12.84
N PRO A 179 9.76 -10.11 -12.08
CA PRO A 179 9.78 -10.17 -10.60
C PRO A 179 10.43 -11.43 -10.01
N LEU A 180 10.61 -12.50 -10.80
CA LEU A 180 11.36 -13.70 -10.41
C LEU A 180 12.81 -13.40 -9.99
N HIS A 181 13.40 -12.34 -10.55
CA HIS A 181 14.80 -11.96 -10.31
C HIS A 181 14.93 -10.93 -9.18
N ASP A 182 13.82 -10.45 -8.63
CA ASP A 182 13.81 -9.43 -7.59
C ASP A 182 13.76 -10.07 -6.19
N PRO A 183 14.77 -9.86 -5.32
CA PRO A 183 14.84 -10.45 -3.99
C PRO A 183 13.66 -10.09 -3.08
N ARG A 184 12.96 -8.99 -3.34
CA ARG A 184 11.76 -8.58 -2.58
C ARG A 184 10.61 -9.59 -2.68
N TYR A 185 10.60 -10.41 -3.73
CA TYR A 185 9.55 -11.38 -4.01
C TYR A 185 10.01 -12.82 -3.89
N SER A 186 11.25 -13.07 -3.43
CA SER A 186 11.86 -14.41 -3.36
C SER A 186 11.11 -15.43 -2.49
N THR A 187 10.25 -14.96 -1.60
CA THR A 187 9.41 -15.82 -0.73
C THR A 187 8.05 -16.16 -1.35
N LEU A 188 7.73 -15.59 -2.51
CA LEU A 188 6.47 -15.84 -3.21
C LEU A 188 6.62 -17.01 -4.18
N PRO A 189 5.58 -17.87 -4.29
CA PRO A 189 5.51 -18.86 -5.36
C PRO A 189 5.61 -18.17 -6.74
N PRO A 190 6.39 -18.71 -7.69
CA PRO A 190 6.58 -18.12 -9.02
C PRO A 190 5.29 -17.82 -9.78
N GLU A 191 4.27 -18.66 -9.60
CA GLU A 191 2.95 -18.53 -10.23
C GLU A 191 2.14 -17.32 -9.76
N LEU A 192 2.52 -16.69 -8.63
CA LEU A 192 1.92 -15.46 -8.15
C LEU A 192 2.62 -14.21 -8.68
N LEU A 193 3.77 -14.37 -9.35
CA LEU A 193 4.55 -13.26 -9.87
C LEU A 193 4.08 -12.91 -11.30
N PRO A 194 3.55 -11.69 -11.51
CA PRO A 194 3.00 -11.33 -12.81
C PRO A 194 4.08 -11.05 -13.83
N SER A 195 3.95 -11.61 -15.05
CA SER A 195 4.69 -11.14 -16.21
C SER A 195 4.06 -9.88 -16.83
N THR A 196 2.77 -9.65 -16.57
CA THR A 196 1.98 -8.48 -16.97
C THR A 196 0.63 -8.48 -16.27
N GLU A 197 0.02 -7.30 -16.11
CA GLU A 197 -1.32 -7.16 -15.49
C GLU A 197 -2.21 -6.18 -16.25
N CYS A 198 -3.52 -6.48 -16.30
CA CYS A 198 -4.59 -5.50 -16.50
C CYS A 198 -5.13 -5.02 -15.14
N LEU A 199 -6.13 -4.13 -15.12
CA LEU A 199 -6.69 -3.64 -13.87
C LEU A 199 -7.46 -4.74 -13.11
N LYS A 200 -8.11 -5.65 -13.82
CA LYS A 200 -8.81 -6.82 -13.24
C LYS A 200 -7.85 -7.67 -12.40
N ASP A 201 -6.65 -7.95 -12.90
CA ASP A 201 -5.64 -8.73 -12.16
C ASP A 201 -5.23 -8.01 -10.87
N VAL A 202 -5.11 -6.69 -10.92
CA VAL A 202 -4.81 -5.88 -9.73
C VAL A 202 -5.94 -5.97 -8.70
N VAL A 203 -7.21 -5.95 -9.13
CA VAL A 203 -8.37 -6.16 -8.24
C VAL A 203 -8.28 -7.55 -7.60
N GLU A 204 -8.07 -8.59 -8.41
CA GLU A 204 -8.03 -9.98 -7.95
C GLU A 204 -6.94 -10.23 -6.90
N ARG A 205 -5.73 -9.64 -7.07
CA ARG A 205 -4.66 -9.80 -6.07
C ARG A 205 -4.78 -8.89 -4.86
N MET A 206 -5.46 -7.75 -4.99
CA MET A 206 -5.60 -6.77 -3.91
C MET A 206 -6.72 -7.15 -2.94
N LEU A 207 -7.86 -7.67 -3.42
CA LEU A 207 -9.02 -7.96 -2.58
C LEU A 207 -8.73 -8.97 -1.45
N PRO A 208 -7.97 -10.07 -1.62
CA PRO A 208 -7.59 -10.91 -0.50
C PRO A 208 -6.86 -10.12 0.60
N TYR A 209 -5.95 -9.21 0.24
CA TYR A 209 -5.24 -8.38 1.22
C TYR A 209 -6.16 -7.35 1.90
N TRP A 210 -7.15 -6.84 1.17
CA TRP A 210 -8.19 -6.00 1.77
C TRP A 210 -8.92 -6.75 2.89
N TYR A 211 -9.43 -7.94 2.61
CA TYR A 211 -10.22 -8.71 3.58
C TYR A 211 -9.38 -9.30 4.72
N ASP A 212 -8.17 -9.77 4.43
CA ASP A 212 -7.36 -10.52 5.39
C ASP A 212 -6.48 -9.62 6.28
N ALA A 213 -6.15 -8.40 5.82
CA ALA A 213 -5.24 -7.51 6.52
C ALA A 213 -5.84 -6.13 6.82
N ILE A 214 -6.42 -5.44 5.82
CA ILE A 214 -6.88 -4.06 6.01
C ILE A 214 -8.19 -4.03 6.81
N VAL A 215 -9.14 -4.90 6.50
CA VAL A 215 -10.43 -4.99 7.22
C VAL A 215 -10.25 -5.28 8.71
N PRO A 216 -9.46 -6.28 9.15
CA PRO A 216 -9.17 -6.47 10.56
C PRO A 216 -8.58 -5.24 11.24
N ASP A 217 -7.67 -4.54 10.57
CA ASP A 217 -7.07 -3.33 11.13
C ASP A 217 -8.06 -2.17 11.20
N LEU A 218 -9.02 -2.05 10.28
CA LEU A 218 -10.11 -1.08 10.35
C LEU A 218 -11.05 -1.34 11.54
N HIS A 219 -11.23 -2.58 11.94
CA HIS A 219 -12.00 -2.92 13.15
C HIS A 219 -11.24 -2.62 14.44
N LEU A 220 -9.91 -2.61 14.41
CA LEU A 220 -9.05 -2.37 15.57
C LEU A 220 -8.64 -0.91 15.75
N ASN A 221 -8.67 -0.12 14.67
CA ASN A 221 -8.15 1.24 14.64
C ASN A 221 -9.21 2.22 14.14
N ALA A 222 -9.31 3.37 14.79
CA ALA A 222 -10.21 4.44 14.36
C ALA A 222 -9.84 5.05 12.99
N CYS A 223 -8.57 4.92 12.58
CA CYS A 223 -8.07 5.41 11.29
C CYS A 223 -6.99 4.47 10.75
N VAL A 224 -7.09 4.11 9.48
CA VAL A 224 -6.12 3.30 8.72
C VAL A 224 -5.68 4.09 7.49
N LEU A 225 -4.37 4.13 7.23
CA LEU A 225 -3.80 4.73 6.01
C LEU A 225 -3.36 3.63 5.05
N VAL A 226 -3.75 3.74 3.78
CA VAL A 226 -3.25 2.90 2.67
C VAL A 226 -2.47 3.78 1.70
N SER A 227 -1.15 3.59 1.66
CA SER A 227 -0.23 4.29 0.75
C SER A 227 0.18 3.38 -0.39
N ALA A 228 -0.26 3.71 -1.62
CA ALA A 228 -0.10 2.82 -2.76
C ALA A 228 -0.01 3.59 -4.09
N HIS A 229 -0.55 3.02 -5.17
CA HIS A 229 -0.35 3.51 -6.53
C HIS A 229 -1.66 3.77 -7.26
N GLY A 230 -1.56 4.36 -8.46
CA GLY A 230 -2.72 4.71 -9.26
C GLY A 230 -3.66 3.54 -9.50
N ASN A 231 -3.16 2.40 -9.98
CA ASN A 231 -4.03 1.26 -10.30
C ASN A 231 -4.44 0.44 -9.07
N SER A 232 -3.57 0.26 -8.07
CA SER A 232 -3.96 -0.45 -6.83
C SER A 232 -5.03 0.32 -6.05
N LEU A 233 -4.94 1.65 -5.99
CA LEU A 233 -5.99 2.47 -5.37
C LEU A 233 -7.26 2.53 -6.20
N ARG A 234 -7.18 2.53 -7.56
CA ARG A 234 -8.36 2.40 -8.41
C ARG A 234 -9.10 1.08 -8.17
N ALA A 235 -8.35 -0.02 -8.00
CA ALA A 235 -8.93 -1.32 -7.65
C ALA A 235 -9.68 -1.27 -6.30
N LEU A 236 -9.09 -0.61 -5.30
CA LEU A 236 -9.71 -0.46 -3.98
C LEU A 236 -10.93 0.47 -4.03
N VAL A 237 -10.86 1.59 -4.76
CA VAL A 237 -11.98 2.51 -4.95
C VAL A 237 -13.12 1.85 -5.71
N LYS A 238 -12.81 1.03 -6.77
CA LYS A 238 -13.83 0.24 -7.47
C LYS A 238 -14.63 -0.63 -6.49
N HIS A 239 -13.94 -1.30 -5.58
CA HIS A 239 -14.56 -2.15 -4.57
C HIS A 239 -15.39 -1.34 -3.56
N LEU A 240 -14.85 -0.24 -3.03
CA LEU A 240 -15.49 0.59 -2.01
C LEU A 240 -16.72 1.33 -2.54
N ASP A 241 -16.59 1.96 -3.72
CA ASP A 241 -17.64 2.81 -4.30
C ASP A 241 -18.61 2.01 -5.19
N GLY A 242 -18.37 0.70 -5.40
CA GLY A 242 -19.21 -0.17 -6.24
C GLY A 242 -19.17 0.20 -7.72
N LEU A 243 -18.07 0.77 -8.22
CA LEU A 243 -17.94 1.22 -9.61
C LEU A 243 -17.96 0.04 -10.58
N ASP A 244 -18.58 0.23 -11.72
CA ASP A 244 -18.51 -0.72 -12.83
C ASP A 244 -17.13 -0.70 -13.54
N ASP A 245 -16.96 -1.54 -14.57
CA ASP A 245 -15.68 -1.67 -15.28
C ASP A 245 -15.37 -0.45 -16.15
N GLN A 246 -16.38 0.29 -16.60
CA GLN A 246 -16.22 1.51 -17.42
C GLN A 246 -15.93 2.71 -16.52
N GLU A 247 -16.65 2.86 -15.43
CA GLU A 247 -16.47 3.94 -14.46
C GLU A 247 -15.05 3.95 -13.87
N VAL A 248 -14.52 2.76 -13.50
CA VAL A 248 -13.17 2.67 -12.95
C VAL A 248 -12.08 3.03 -13.97
N VAL A 249 -12.34 2.84 -15.27
CA VAL A 249 -11.40 3.22 -16.34
C VAL A 249 -11.19 4.73 -16.39
N GLU A 250 -12.23 5.51 -16.16
CA GLU A 250 -12.18 6.99 -16.17
C GLU A 250 -11.66 7.59 -14.86
N LEU A 251 -11.60 6.80 -13.78
CA LEU A 251 -11.14 7.28 -12.48
C LEU A 251 -9.66 7.67 -12.52
N ASN A 252 -9.34 8.88 -12.08
CA ASN A 252 -7.97 9.38 -11.93
C ASN A 252 -7.72 9.77 -10.47
N ILE A 253 -6.73 9.15 -9.86
CA ILE A 253 -6.33 9.43 -8.47
C ILE A 253 -5.10 10.34 -8.52
N PRO A 254 -5.19 11.57 -8.00
CA PRO A 254 -4.07 12.51 -7.98
C PRO A 254 -2.92 12.01 -7.10
N THR A 255 -1.67 12.37 -7.45
CA THR A 255 -0.48 12.10 -6.63
C THR A 255 -0.46 12.98 -5.39
N GLY A 256 -0.05 12.41 -4.26
CA GLY A 256 0.18 13.16 -3.02
C GLY A 256 -1.06 13.85 -2.42
N VAL A 257 -2.27 13.44 -2.82
CA VAL A 257 -3.52 14.00 -2.26
C VAL A 257 -4.27 12.91 -1.51
N PRO A 258 -4.43 13.03 -0.17
CA PRO A 258 -5.15 12.03 0.60
C PRO A 258 -6.65 12.03 0.27
N ARG A 259 -7.22 10.85 -0.03
CA ARG A 259 -8.66 10.60 -0.16
C ARG A 259 -9.15 9.93 1.12
N MET A 260 -9.98 10.61 1.87
CA MET A 260 -10.53 10.14 3.14
C MET A 260 -11.93 9.58 2.94
N TYR A 261 -12.17 8.40 3.47
CA TYR A 261 -13.47 7.76 3.58
C TYR A 261 -13.92 7.72 5.04
N GLU A 262 -15.19 7.97 5.27
CA GLU A 262 -15.89 7.61 6.49
C GLU A 262 -16.70 6.34 6.23
N LEU A 263 -16.34 5.25 6.92
CA LEU A 263 -16.97 3.95 6.72
C LEU A 263 -18.01 3.68 7.81
N ASP A 264 -19.07 2.95 7.49
CA ASP A 264 -20.02 2.45 8.47
C ASP A 264 -19.53 1.15 9.14
N GLY A 265 -20.34 0.59 10.06
CA GLY A 265 -20.01 -0.64 10.78
C GLY A 265 -19.89 -1.88 9.89
N ASP A 266 -20.38 -1.82 8.66
CA ASP A 266 -20.26 -2.88 7.64
C ASP A 266 -19.16 -2.53 6.61
N LEU A 267 -18.33 -1.52 6.90
CA LEU A 267 -17.22 -0.99 6.09
C LEU A 267 -17.66 -0.43 4.73
N ARG A 268 -18.93 0.01 4.63
CA ARG A 268 -19.43 0.69 3.43
C ARG A 268 -19.15 2.19 3.55
N PRO A 269 -18.74 2.86 2.47
CA PRO A 269 -18.55 4.31 2.46
C PRO A 269 -19.86 5.05 2.79
N ARG A 270 -19.86 5.87 3.84
CA ARG A 270 -20.92 6.86 4.12
C ARG A 270 -20.65 8.15 3.36
N SER A 271 -19.38 8.53 3.32
CA SER A 271 -18.89 9.70 2.61
C SER A 271 -17.43 9.52 2.23
N TRP A 272 -16.99 10.28 1.24
CA TRP A 272 -15.58 10.43 0.94
C TRP A 272 -15.27 11.84 0.45
N ARG A 273 -14.03 12.26 0.62
CA ARG A 273 -13.51 13.53 0.09
C ARG A 273 -12.01 13.48 -0.09
N TYR A 274 -11.50 14.29 -0.98
CA TYR A 274 -10.07 14.63 -0.97
C TYR A 274 -9.79 15.68 0.10
N LEU A 275 -8.60 15.61 0.72
CA LEU A 275 -8.12 16.67 1.60
C LEU A 275 -7.40 17.73 0.77
N GLY A 276 -7.51 18.99 1.20
CA GLY A 276 -6.87 20.14 0.54
C GLY A 276 -7.85 20.97 -0.27
N ASP A 277 -7.29 21.90 -1.04
CA ASP A 277 -8.04 22.81 -1.89
C ASP A 277 -8.66 22.08 -3.09
N PRO A 278 -10.00 22.19 -3.32
CA PRO A 278 -10.67 21.46 -4.40
C PRO A 278 -10.14 21.78 -5.80
N ASP A 279 -9.73 23.02 -6.05
CA ASP A 279 -9.21 23.44 -7.36
C ASP A 279 -7.83 22.83 -7.61
N GLU A 280 -6.98 22.77 -6.58
CA GLU A 280 -5.68 22.09 -6.66
C GLU A 280 -5.87 20.57 -6.88
N VAL A 281 -6.79 19.94 -6.18
CA VAL A 281 -7.14 18.53 -6.38
C VAL A 281 -7.59 18.28 -7.83
N ALA A 282 -8.47 19.13 -8.36
CA ALA A 282 -8.93 19.02 -9.74
C ALA A 282 -7.78 19.20 -10.74
N ARG A 283 -6.89 20.18 -10.54
CA ARG A 283 -5.69 20.39 -11.38
C ARG A 283 -4.77 19.16 -11.38
N ARG A 284 -4.49 18.56 -10.21
CA ARG A 284 -3.65 17.35 -10.10
C ARG A 284 -4.31 16.13 -10.75
N ALA A 285 -5.62 15.95 -10.59
CA ALA A 285 -6.35 14.88 -11.26
C ALA A 285 -6.32 15.05 -12.80
N ALA A 286 -6.48 16.28 -13.29
CA ALA A 286 -6.38 16.61 -14.72
C ALA A 286 -4.96 16.36 -15.26
N ALA A 287 -3.90 16.68 -14.52
CA ALA A 287 -2.52 16.39 -14.89
C ALA A 287 -2.28 14.88 -15.05
N VAL A 288 -2.81 14.05 -14.15
CA VAL A 288 -2.76 12.58 -14.28
C VAL A 288 -3.49 12.11 -15.54
N LYS A 289 -4.64 12.70 -15.86
CA LYS A 289 -5.40 12.41 -17.09
C LYS A 289 -4.61 12.79 -18.33
N ALA A 290 -3.96 13.96 -18.36
CA ALA A 290 -3.12 14.43 -19.46
C ALA A 290 -1.89 13.55 -19.70
N GLN A 291 -1.19 13.12 -18.63
CA GLN A 291 -0.11 12.13 -18.74
C GLN A 291 -0.64 10.80 -19.33
N ALA A 292 -1.89 10.47 -19.05
CA ALA A 292 -2.52 9.28 -19.57
C ALA A 292 -2.84 9.39 -21.07
N SER A 293 -3.15 10.54 -21.61
CA SER A 293 -3.45 10.77 -23.03
C SER A 293 -2.22 11.10 -23.89
N GLY A 294 -1.02 11.16 -23.31
CA GLY A 294 0.22 11.48 -24.08
C GLY A 294 0.40 12.96 -24.42
N SER A 295 -0.57 13.83 -24.07
CA SER A 295 -0.45 15.26 -24.30
C SER A 295 0.47 15.89 -23.25
N LYS A 296 1.48 16.65 -23.68
CA LYS A 296 2.27 17.50 -22.79
C LYS A 296 1.34 18.60 -22.22
N SER A 297 1.23 18.72 -20.91
CA SER A 297 0.84 20.00 -20.33
C SER A 297 1.98 20.96 -20.66
N SER A 298 1.73 21.93 -21.52
CA SER A 298 2.60 23.11 -21.68
C SER A 298 2.62 23.84 -20.34
N SER A 299 3.69 23.63 -19.58
CA SER A 299 4.02 24.52 -18.47
C SER A 299 4.56 25.81 -19.08
N THR A 300 3.75 26.82 -19.12
CA THR A 300 4.16 28.23 -19.19
C THR A 300 4.57 28.65 -17.79
#